data_f1018eeee7ab9dbffe5642be281595a8
#
_entry.id   f1018eeee7ab9dbffe5642be281595a8
#
_cell.length_a   1.000
_cell.length_b   1.000
_cell.length_c   1.000
_cell.angle_alpha   90.00
_cell.angle_beta   90.00
_cell.angle_gamma   90.00
#
_symmetry.space_group_name_H-M   'P 1'
#
loop_
_entity.id
_entity.type
_entity.pdbx_description
1 polymer ?
#
loop_
_entity_poly.entity_id
_entity_poly.type
_entity_poly.pdbx_seq_one_letter_code
_entity_poly.pdbx_strand_id
1 'polypeptide(L)'
;MERFTIRKNDYLSEHTLVYYHQPYLHYREPGNPDFLNVLKNLINNERQRSIDAARQEVYDIVHKDLPAIMEERQLDEAVIVVVPRSKVFTRPSQLGFRLTIQDCVRMLRANGYPNMIDGTECIKRHTETKTTHLHNPLRG
;
A
#
# COMPACT_ATOMS: atom_id res chain seq x y z
N MET A 1 -13.29 6.01 4.38
CA MET A 1 -12.55 6.29 3.13
C MET A 1 -12.75 7.75 2.78
N GLU A 2 -11.67 8.45 2.61
CA GLU A 2 -11.62 9.87 2.27
C GLU A 2 -11.20 10.05 0.81
N ARG A 3 -11.40 11.26 0.29
CA ARG A 3 -11.00 11.58 -1.10
C ARG A 3 -10.56 13.02 -1.24
N PHE A 4 -9.70 13.29 -2.23
CA PHE A 4 -9.33 14.62 -2.65
C PHE A 4 -9.00 14.62 -4.15
N THR A 5 -8.94 15.80 -4.75
CA THR A 5 -8.63 15.94 -6.16
C THR A 5 -7.28 16.61 -6.36
N ILE A 6 -6.39 15.95 -7.10
CA ILE A 6 -5.17 16.58 -7.60
C ILE A 6 -5.52 17.31 -8.87
N ARG A 7 -5.24 18.62 -8.89
CA ARG A 7 -5.50 19.44 -10.08
C ARG A 7 -4.54 19.09 -11.20
N LYS A 8 -5.01 19.23 -12.43
CA LYS A 8 -4.17 19.19 -13.63
C LYS A 8 -2.91 20.02 -13.44
N ASN A 9 -1.76 19.49 -13.84
CA ASN A 9 -0.45 20.11 -13.70
C ASN A 9 0.51 19.59 -14.77
N ASP A 10 1.81 19.86 -14.66
CA ASP A 10 2.81 19.46 -15.66
C ASP A 10 2.97 17.92 -15.80
N TYR A 11 2.50 17.14 -14.82
CA TYR A 11 2.61 15.68 -14.80
C TYR A 11 1.29 14.97 -15.06
N LEU A 12 0.17 15.63 -14.79
CA LEU A 12 -1.18 15.08 -14.95
C LEU A 12 -1.96 15.91 -15.99
N SER A 13 -2.38 15.26 -17.05
CA SER A 13 -3.16 15.89 -18.13
C SER A 13 -4.59 16.27 -17.72
N GLU A 14 -5.10 15.63 -16.65
CA GLU A 14 -6.46 15.81 -16.15
C GLU A 14 -6.48 15.94 -14.63
N HIS A 15 -7.58 16.51 -14.09
CA HIS A 15 -7.84 16.45 -12.67
C HIS A 15 -8.01 15.00 -12.24
N THR A 16 -7.31 14.58 -11.18
CA THR A 16 -7.27 13.19 -10.72
C THR A 16 -7.86 13.07 -9.34
N LEU A 17 -8.92 12.26 -9.21
CA LEU A 17 -9.51 11.93 -7.92
C LEU A 17 -8.69 10.86 -7.22
N VAL A 18 -8.33 11.13 -5.97
CA VAL A 18 -7.54 10.24 -5.12
C VAL A 18 -8.37 9.80 -3.91
N TYR A 19 -8.37 8.51 -3.65
CA TYR A 19 -8.96 7.92 -2.46
C TYR A 19 -7.87 7.49 -1.49
N TYR A 20 -8.12 7.63 -0.20
CA TYR A 20 -7.23 7.15 0.84
C TYR A 20 -8.02 6.69 2.06
N HIS A 21 -7.45 5.74 2.80
CA HIS A 21 -8.11 5.19 3.99
C HIS A 21 -8.03 6.15 5.17
N GLN A 22 -6.84 6.64 5.45
CA GLN A 22 -6.58 7.63 6.51
C GLN A 22 -5.30 8.41 6.22
N PRO A 23 -5.13 9.63 6.79
CA PRO A 23 -3.89 10.37 6.65
C PRO A 23 -2.71 9.62 7.28
N TYR A 24 -1.54 9.71 6.66
CA TYR A 24 -0.29 9.28 7.26
C TYR A 24 0.29 10.43 8.10
N LEU A 25 0.47 10.18 9.40
CA LEU A 25 0.95 11.18 10.35
C LEU A 25 2.48 11.13 10.47
N HIS A 26 3.06 12.24 10.91
CA HIS A 26 4.48 12.28 11.24
C HIS A 26 4.79 11.22 12.32
N TYR A 27 5.96 10.58 12.26
CA TYR A 27 6.32 9.47 13.15
C TYR A 27 6.23 9.79 14.66
N ARG A 28 6.32 11.07 15.02
CA ARG A 28 6.18 11.52 16.43
C ARG A 28 4.74 11.73 16.86
N GLU A 29 3.80 11.73 15.93
CA GLU A 29 2.39 11.91 16.23
C GLU A 29 1.73 10.53 16.41
N PRO A 30 0.91 10.34 17.46
CA PRO A 30 0.17 9.08 17.60
C PRO A 30 -0.95 9.01 16.56
N GLY A 31 -1.31 7.79 16.16
CA GLY A 31 -2.47 7.55 15.30
C GLY A 31 -2.19 6.82 13.99
N ASN A 32 -0.92 6.61 13.60
CA ASN A 32 -0.61 5.73 12.49
C ASN A 32 -0.91 4.27 12.87
N PRO A 33 -1.51 3.48 11.95
CA PRO A 33 -1.83 2.09 12.25
C PRO A 33 -0.58 1.24 12.51
N ASP A 34 -0.67 0.36 13.49
CA ASP A 34 0.42 -0.56 13.83
C ASP A 34 0.78 -1.50 12.68
N PHE A 35 -0.18 -1.87 11.84
CA PHE A 35 0.08 -2.77 10.71
C PHE A 35 1.14 -2.24 9.74
N LEU A 36 1.25 -0.92 9.58
CA LEU A 36 2.28 -0.32 8.72
C LEU A 36 3.69 -0.68 9.20
N ASN A 37 3.92 -0.59 10.50
CA ASN A 37 5.22 -0.91 11.09
C ASN A 37 5.48 -2.42 11.09
N VAL A 38 4.48 -3.22 11.42
CA VAL A 38 4.60 -4.68 11.45
C VAL A 38 4.95 -5.22 10.05
N LEU A 39 4.21 -4.85 9.03
CA LEU A 39 4.43 -5.34 7.66
C LEU A 39 5.69 -4.76 6.99
N LYS A 40 6.10 -3.57 7.42
CA LYS A 40 7.34 -2.95 6.95
C LYS A 40 8.59 -3.60 7.53
N ASN A 41 8.51 -4.05 8.77
CA ASN A 41 9.64 -4.52 9.56
C ASN A 41 9.60 -6.03 9.87
N LEU A 42 9.03 -6.83 9.00
CA LEU A 42 8.94 -8.29 9.15
C LEU A 42 10.26 -8.99 9.49
N ILE A 43 11.39 -8.32 9.27
CA ILE A 43 12.73 -8.83 9.53
C ILE A 43 13.03 -8.94 11.03
N ASN A 44 12.38 -8.11 11.83
CA ASN A 44 12.82 -7.82 13.21
C ASN A 44 11.99 -8.55 14.25
N ASN A 45 11.96 -9.88 14.18
CA ASN A 45 11.38 -10.71 15.25
C ASN A 45 9.91 -10.45 15.58
N GLU A 46 9.14 -9.94 14.59
CA GLU A 46 7.71 -9.85 14.78
C GLU A 46 7.11 -11.23 15.01
N ARG A 47 6.25 -11.33 15.99
CA ARG A 47 5.55 -12.58 16.28
C ARG A 47 4.57 -12.87 15.14
N GLN A 48 4.43 -14.13 14.76
CA GLN A 48 3.49 -14.55 13.72
C GLN A 48 2.08 -14.04 14.00
N ARG A 49 1.66 -14.01 15.24
CA ARG A 49 0.38 -13.46 15.65
C ARG A 49 0.19 -11.98 15.25
N SER A 50 1.24 -11.17 15.43
CA SER A 50 1.21 -9.74 15.05
C SER A 50 1.16 -9.57 13.53
N ILE A 51 1.88 -10.40 12.80
CA ILE A 51 1.88 -10.42 11.34
C ILE A 51 0.50 -10.79 10.82
N ASP A 52 -0.12 -11.81 11.36
CA ASP A 52 -1.45 -12.26 10.96
C ASP A 52 -2.51 -11.19 11.25
N ALA A 53 -2.44 -10.55 12.40
CA ALA A 53 -3.32 -9.43 12.75
C ALA A 53 -3.15 -8.24 11.81
N ALA A 54 -1.91 -7.88 11.47
CA ALA A 54 -1.62 -6.81 10.53
C ALA A 54 -2.12 -7.13 9.11
N ARG A 55 -1.94 -8.35 8.65
CA ARG A 55 -2.46 -8.82 7.36
C ARG A 55 -3.98 -8.79 7.31
N GLN A 56 -4.63 -9.21 8.38
CA GLN A 56 -6.09 -9.19 8.48
C GLN A 56 -6.63 -7.76 8.41
N GLU A 57 -5.97 -6.81 9.07
CA GLU A 57 -6.36 -5.40 9.05
C GLU A 57 -6.25 -4.82 7.63
N VAL A 58 -5.17 -5.07 6.92
CA VAL A 58 -5.02 -4.66 5.51
C VAL A 58 -6.10 -5.30 4.64
N TYR A 59 -6.36 -6.58 4.83
CA TYR A 59 -7.41 -7.30 4.11
C TYR A 59 -8.78 -6.66 4.33
N ASP A 60 -9.14 -6.34 5.57
CA ASP A 60 -10.42 -5.72 5.89
C ASP A 60 -10.56 -4.34 5.23
N ILE A 61 -9.50 -3.54 5.23
CA ILE A 61 -9.48 -2.23 4.56
C ILE A 61 -9.67 -2.39 3.04
N VAL A 62 -8.89 -3.24 2.42
CA VAL A 62 -8.93 -3.45 0.96
C VAL A 62 -10.28 -4.03 0.53
N HIS A 63 -10.82 -4.97 1.29
CA HIS A 63 -12.12 -5.60 1.01
C HIS A 63 -13.31 -4.63 1.14
N LYS A 64 -13.18 -3.63 1.99
CA LYS A 64 -14.19 -2.60 2.16
C LYS A 64 -14.05 -1.49 1.13
N ASP A 65 -12.86 -0.93 1.00
CA ASP A 65 -12.64 0.31 0.25
C ASP A 65 -12.60 0.07 -1.26
N LEU A 66 -11.93 -0.99 -1.72
CA LEU A 66 -11.77 -1.22 -3.15
C LEU A 66 -13.08 -1.54 -3.87
N PRO A 67 -13.96 -2.43 -3.37
CA PRO A 67 -15.28 -2.60 -3.96
C PRO A 67 -16.12 -1.32 -3.98
N ALA A 68 -16.04 -0.51 -2.93
CA ALA A 68 -16.76 0.77 -2.87
C ALA A 68 -16.27 1.76 -3.94
N ILE A 69 -14.95 1.83 -4.17
CA ILE A 69 -14.38 2.64 -5.25
C ILE A 69 -14.82 2.13 -6.63
N MET A 70 -14.79 0.82 -6.83
CA MET A 70 -15.20 0.23 -8.10
C MET A 70 -16.67 0.51 -8.40
N GLU A 71 -17.54 0.39 -7.41
CA GLU A 71 -18.95 0.71 -7.55
C GLU A 71 -19.16 2.20 -7.86
N GLU A 72 -18.55 3.09 -7.09
CA GLU A 72 -18.67 4.55 -7.29
C GLU A 72 -18.16 4.97 -8.66
N ARG A 73 -17.07 4.36 -9.15
CA ARG A 73 -16.45 4.66 -10.43
C ARG A 73 -16.99 3.83 -11.59
N GLN A 74 -17.91 2.93 -11.34
CA GLN A 74 -18.48 2.00 -12.33
C GLN A 74 -17.39 1.21 -13.08
N LEU A 75 -16.44 0.65 -12.30
CA LEU A 75 -15.34 -0.15 -12.83
C LEU A 75 -15.66 -1.64 -12.74
N ASP A 76 -15.42 -2.36 -13.82
CA ASP A 76 -15.62 -3.82 -13.90
C ASP A 76 -14.34 -4.59 -13.56
N GLU A 77 -13.19 -3.93 -13.65
CA GLU A 77 -11.88 -4.51 -13.35
C GLU A 77 -10.97 -3.51 -12.66
N ALA A 78 -9.98 -4.01 -11.95
CA ALA A 78 -8.94 -3.19 -11.35
C ALA A 78 -7.62 -3.95 -11.30
N VAL A 79 -6.52 -3.21 -11.47
CA VAL A 79 -5.15 -3.70 -11.27
C VAL A 79 -4.64 -3.15 -9.95
N ILE A 80 -4.26 -4.02 -9.04
CA ILE A 80 -3.70 -3.61 -7.75
C ILE A 80 -2.17 -3.64 -7.84
N VAL A 81 -1.58 -2.47 -7.63
CA VAL A 81 -0.12 -2.28 -7.70
C VAL A 81 0.38 -1.87 -6.32
N VAL A 82 1.55 -2.36 -5.95
CA VAL A 82 2.25 -1.96 -4.72
C VAL A 82 3.41 -1.04 -5.08
N VAL A 83 3.43 0.12 -4.46
CA VAL A 83 4.56 1.04 -4.61
C VAL A 83 5.81 0.42 -3.95
N PRO A 84 6.92 0.27 -4.69
CA PRO A 84 8.14 -0.29 -4.12
C PRO A 84 8.69 0.60 -3.00
N ARG A 85 9.26 -0.05 -1.98
CA ARG A 85 10.01 0.69 -0.96
C ARG A 85 11.31 1.28 -1.55
N SER A 86 11.93 2.19 -0.81
CA SER A 86 13.16 2.87 -1.24
C SER A 86 14.39 1.95 -1.39
N LYS A 87 14.34 0.78 -0.79
CA LYS A 87 15.40 -0.23 -0.80
C LYS A 87 15.09 -1.35 -1.79
N VAL A 88 16.12 -1.88 -2.44
CA VAL A 88 15.99 -3.09 -3.26
C VAL A 88 15.71 -4.30 -2.35
N PHE A 89 14.83 -5.20 -2.79
CA PHE A 89 14.54 -6.41 -2.04
C PHE A 89 15.71 -7.39 -2.12
N THR A 90 16.26 -7.73 -0.97
CA THR A 90 17.34 -8.71 -0.83
C THR A 90 16.94 -9.91 0.01
N ARG A 91 15.80 -9.83 0.71
CA ARG A 91 15.31 -10.88 1.62
C ARG A 91 13.80 -11.07 1.46
N PRO A 92 13.29 -12.31 1.57
CA PRO A 92 11.84 -12.58 1.52
C PRO A 92 11.01 -11.78 2.53
N SER A 93 11.53 -11.55 3.72
CA SER A 93 10.86 -10.77 4.77
C SER A 93 10.54 -9.32 4.36
N GLN A 94 11.28 -8.76 3.41
CA GLN A 94 11.02 -7.42 2.87
C GLN A 94 9.82 -7.38 1.92
N LEU A 95 9.31 -8.53 1.52
CA LEU A 95 8.15 -8.67 0.64
C LEU A 95 6.82 -8.72 1.39
N GLY A 96 6.82 -8.59 2.71
CA GLY A 96 5.63 -8.80 3.55
C GLY A 96 4.40 -8.04 3.10
N PHE A 97 4.53 -6.76 2.76
CA PHE A 97 3.41 -5.98 2.27
C PHE A 97 2.93 -6.45 0.89
N ARG A 98 3.85 -6.72 -0.02
CA ARG A 98 3.53 -7.27 -1.35
C ARG A 98 2.78 -8.60 -1.25
N LEU A 99 3.27 -9.53 -0.44
CA LEU A 99 2.64 -10.83 -0.24
C LEU A 99 1.23 -10.69 0.36
N THR A 100 1.06 -9.75 1.29
CA THR A 100 -0.25 -9.44 1.87
C THR A 100 -1.23 -8.96 0.79
N ILE A 101 -0.82 -8.05 -0.08
CA ILE A 101 -1.68 -7.56 -1.16
C ILE A 101 -1.96 -8.64 -2.20
N GLN A 102 -0.99 -9.51 -2.52
CA GLN A 102 -1.23 -10.68 -3.39
C GLN A 102 -2.31 -11.58 -2.82
N ASP A 103 -2.30 -11.83 -1.51
CA ASP A 103 -3.34 -12.60 -0.83
C ASP A 103 -4.70 -11.88 -0.90
N CYS A 104 -4.73 -10.56 -0.72
CA CYS A 104 -5.95 -9.77 -0.87
C CYS A 104 -6.56 -9.91 -2.28
N VAL A 105 -5.74 -9.82 -3.33
CA VAL A 105 -6.21 -10.00 -4.71
C VAL A 105 -6.81 -11.39 -4.92
N ARG A 106 -6.12 -12.42 -4.44
CA ARG A 106 -6.60 -13.81 -4.55
C ARG A 106 -7.95 -13.99 -3.84
N MET A 107 -8.11 -13.44 -2.64
CA MET A 107 -9.34 -13.52 -1.87
C MET A 107 -10.47 -12.71 -2.50
N LEU A 108 -10.20 -11.54 -3.05
CA LEU A 108 -11.18 -10.75 -3.79
C LEU A 108 -11.70 -11.52 -5.01
N ARG A 109 -10.81 -12.14 -5.78
CA ARG A 109 -11.21 -12.99 -6.92
C ARG A 109 -12.14 -14.12 -6.50
N ALA A 110 -11.85 -14.77 -5.37
CA ALA A 110 -12.68 -15.86 -4.85
C ALA A 110 -14.02 -15.38 -4.30
N ASN A 111 -14.15 -14.12 -3.92
CA ASN A 111 -15.30 -13.55 -3.22
C ASN A 111 -16.15 -12.59 -4.07
N GLY A 112 -16.25 -12.83 -5.37
CA GLY A 112 -17.16 -12.10 -6.24
C GLY A 112 -16.54 -10.98 -7.08
N TYR A 113 -15.21 -10.83 -7.07
CA TYR A 113 -14.48 -9.84 -7.88
C TYR A 113 -13.46 -10.54 -8.80
N PRO A 114 -13.92 -11.35 -9.78
CA PRO A 114 -13.03 -12.19 -10.60
C PRO A 114 -12.09 -11.40 -11.50
N ASN A 115 -12.38 -10.13 -11.76
CA ASN A 115 -11.62 -9.27 -12.67
C ASN A 115 -10.58 -8.40 -11.93
N MET A 116 -10.23 -8.75 -10.69
CA MET A 116 -9.09 -8.17 -10.01
C MET A 116 -7.80 -8.73 -10.59
N ILE A 117 -6.87 -7.86 -10.95
CA ILE A 117 -5.60 -8.22 -11.55
C ILE A 117 -4.47 -7.94 -10.56
N ASP A 118 -3.61 -8.92 -10.35
CA ASP A 118 -2.43 -8.78 -9.53
C ASP A 118 -1.31 -8.09 -10.32
N GLY A 119 -1.13 -6.79 -10.04
CA GLY A 119 -0.04 -5.97 -10.57
C GLY A 119 1.07 -5.70 -9.54
N THR A 120 1.14 -6.47 -8.47
CA THR A 120 2.09 -6.23 -7.36
C THR A 120 3.55 -6.34 -7.77
N GLU A 121 3.84 -6.94 -8.91
CA GLU A 121 5.19 -7.09 -9.46
C GLU A 121 5.46 -6.21 -10.68
N CYS A 122 4.50 -5.39 -11.13
CA CYS A 122 4.70 -4.54 -12.31
C CYS A 122 5.74 -3.43 -12.09
N ILE A 123 5.91 -2.95 -10.86
CA ILE A 123 6.90 -1.92 -10.52
C ILE A 123 7.94 -2.53 -9.60
N LYS A 124 9.19 -2.50 -10.04
CA LYS A 124 10.32 -3.04 -9.28
C LYS A 124 11.40 -1.98 -9.12
N ARG A 125 11.98 -1.93 -7.93
CA ARG A 125 13.11 -1.05 -7.67
C ARG A 125 14.40 -1.72 -8.11
N HIS A 126 15.18 -1.06 -8.96
CA HIS A 126 16.49 -1.53 -9.41
C HIS A 126 17.63 -0.96 -8.57
N THR A 127 17.49 0.27 -8.12
CA THR A 127 18.54 1.01 -7.41
C THR A 127 17.97 1.58 -6.13
N GLU A 128 18.72 1.52 -5.03
CA GLU A 128 18.34 2.15 -3.78
C GLU A 128 18.35 3.67 -3.93
N THR A 129 17.33 4.32 -3.37
CA THR A 129 17.32 5.77 -3.22
C THR A 129 17.80 6.16 -1.83
N LYS A 130 18.42 7.32 -1.73
CA LYS A 130 18.82 7.87 -0.44
C LYS A 130 17.59 8.11 0.43
N THR A 131 17.73 7.78 1.70
CA THR A 131 16.70 8.07 2.69
C THR A 131 16.77 9.56 3.02
N THR A 132 15.81 10.34 2.53
CA THR A 132 15.83 11.81 2.61
C THR A 132 15.97 12.36 4.04
N HIS A 133 15.35 11.71 5.02
CA HIS A 133 15.47 12.14 6.42
C HIS A 133 16.86 11.95 7.02
N LEU A 134 17.69 11.03 6.47
CA LEU A 134 19.07 10.80 6.90
C LEU A 134 20.07 11.70 6.18
N HIS A 135 19.71 12.20 5.00
CA HIS A 135 20.60 12.93 4.10
C HIS A 135 20.19 14.40 3.90
N ASN A 136 19.19 14.88 4.62
CA ASN A 136 18.77 16.26 4.55
C ASN A 136 19.71 17.14 5.40
N PRO A 137 20.50 18.03 4.80
CA PRO A 137 21.45 18.87 5.53
C PRO A 137 20.78 19.83 6.52
N LEU A 138 19.48 20.15 6.31
CA LEU A 138 18.72 21.00 7.22
C LEU A 138 18.26 20.28 8.49
N ARG A 139 18.37 18.97 8.52
CA ARG A 139 18.04 18.15 9.70
C ARG A 139 19.25 17.84 10.56
N GLY A 140 20.41 18.22 10.10
CA GLY A 140 21.70 18.23 10.79
C GLY A 140 22.03 17.01 11.58
#